data_3fc86102f3eefe48842fbfbb0ca1a4a8
#
_entry.id   3fc86102f3eefe48842fbfbb0ca1a4a8
#
_cell.length_a   1.000
_cell.length_b   1.000
_cell.length_c   1.000
_cell.angle_alpha   90.00
_cell.angle_beta   90.00
_cell.angle_gamma   90.00
#
_symmetry.space_group_name_H-M   'P 1'
#
loop_
_entity.id
_entity.type
_entity.pdbx_description
1 polymer ?
#
loop_
_entity_poly.entity_id
_entity_poly.type
_entity_poly.pdbx_seq_one_letter_code
_entity_poly.pdbx_strand_id
1 'polypeptide(L)'
;MSHPNSFKARGELTVGSQSYQIFQLSALQDQGLDVHRLPYGLKILLENLLRTEDGVNVTADHIRFLANWDPSAQPDYEIAFSPARVVLQDFTGVPAVVDLAAMREAMAQLGGDPKRINPLVPVELVIDHSVIVDDFAHNQSFQRNVEIEYQRNVERYQFLRWGQEAFDNFKVVPPGTGIVHQVNLEHLSRVVFTKEENGTAYAYPDTCVGTDSHTPMVNGLGVVAWGVGGIEAEAAMLGQPISMLVPRVVGFKLTGSLPEGVTATDLVLTITEMLRKHGVVGKFVEFYGPGVSAVPLANRATIGNMSPEYGSTVSMFPIDEETIHYLRLTGRSEAQIALVEAYAKAQGLWHDPDHEPVYSEHLELDLASIVPSIAGPKRPQDRVPLSSAQPAFRNELAQLEKQQSAADYDEALKESFPASDVPAHDQPKKKNTEVSVQSDDGQTYTLKDGAVVIAAITSCTNTSNPSVMIAAALVAKKAHEKGLTRKPWVKTSLAPGSRVVTDYLDKAGVLADKLMEQARANH
;
A
#
# COMPACT_ATOMS: atom_id res chain seq x y z
N MET A 1 35.09 -1.67 9.44
CA MET A 1 35.34 -1.29 10.84
C MET A 1 34.49 -2.14 11.74
N SER A 2 34.89 -2.43 12.98
CA SER A 2 34.05 -3.16 13.93
C SER A 2 32.91 -2.23 14.39
N HIS A 3 31.70 -2.77 14.54
CA HIS A 3 30.52 -2.06 15.04
C HIS A 3 30.80 -1.47 16.44
N PRO A 4 30.64 -0.15 16.66
CA PRO A 4 31.02 0.51 17.92
C PRO A 4 30.25 0.02 19.14
N ASN A 5 28.92 -0.24 18.97
CA ASN A 5 28.02 -0.63 20.06
C ASN A 5 28.10 0.32 21.28
N SER A 6 28.06 1.62 20.99
CA SER A 6 28.31 2.68 21.98
C SER A 6 27.37 2.63 23.18
N PHE A 7 26.15 2.09 22.99
CA PHE A 7 25.13 1.96 24.04
C PHE A 7 25.08 0.57 24.65
N LYS A 8 25.99 -0.34 24.30
CA LYS A 8 26.00 -1.75 24.75
C LYS A 8 24.66 -2.45 24.51
N ALA A 9 24.00 -2.09 23.40
CA ALA A 9 22.65 -2.55 23.07
C ALA A 9 22.60 -4.00 22.54
N ARG A 10 23.74 -4.59 22.18
CA ARG A 10 23.78 -6.01 21.78
C ARG A 10 23.34 -6.89 22.92
N GLY A 11 22.32 -7.70 22.67
CA GLY A 11 21.77 -8.66 23.60
C GLY A 11 21.31 -9.91 22.87
N GLU A 12 20.80 -10.87 23.61
CA GLU A 12 20.34 -12.16 23.12
C GLU A 12 18.83 -12.31 23.37
N LEU A 13 18.14 -12.84 22.37
CA LEU A 13 16.73 -13.22 22.44
C LEU A 13 16.61 -14.71 22.12
N THR A 14 16.16 -15.49 23.10
CA THR A 14 15.90 -16.94 22.92
C THR A 14 14.42 -17.15 22.60
N VAL A 15 14.15 -17.87 21.51
CA VAL A 15 12.80 -18.26 21.09
C VAL A 15 12.78 -19.76 20.83
N GLY A 16 12.12 -20.52 21.69
CA GLY A 16 12.18 -21.98 21.65
C GLY A 16 13.61 -22.49 21.85
N SER A 17 14.13 -23.19 20.86
CA SER A 17 15.51 -23.72 20.86
C SER A 17 16.51 -22.83 20.10
N GLN A 18 16.06 -21.71 19.53
CA GLN A 18 16.91 -20.81 18.75
C GLN A 18 17.24 -19.55 19.54
N SER A 19 18.45 -19.06 19.37
CA SER A 19 18.92 -17.82 19.97
C SER A 19 19.33 -16.84 18.88
N TYR A 20 18.93 -15.59 19.05
CA TYR A 20 19.19 -14.50 18.12
C TYR A 20 19.91 -13.36 18.81
N GLN A 21 20.91 -12.79 18.17
CA GLN A 21 21.46 -11.51 18.58
C GLN A 21 20.53 -10.38 18.14
N ILE A 22 20.17 -9.50 19.06
CA ILE A 22 19.32 -8.34 18.83
C ILE A 22 19.99 -7.07 19.37
N PHE A 23 19.51 -5.90 18.95
CA PHE A 23 19.90 -4.61 19.54
C PHE A 23 18.77 -4.11 20.43
N GLN A 24 18.95 -4.27 21.74
CA GLN A 24 17.91 -4.04 22.76
C GLN A 24 17.71 -2.56 23.02
N LEU A 25 16.49 -2.08 22.84
CA LEU A 25 16.10 -0.70 23.17
C LEU A 25 16.18 -0.45 24.68
N SER A 26 15.97 -1.46 25.52
CA SER A 26 16.09 -1.37 26.98
C SER A 26 17.48 -0.94 27.47
N ALA A 27 18.53 -1.23 26.70
CA ALA A 27 19.89 -0.80 27.03
C ALA A 27 20.05 0.74 27.08
N LEU A 28 19.20 1.46 26.35
CA LEU A 28 19.15 2.93 26.41
C LEU A 28 18.48 3.43 27.70
N GLN A 29 17.47 2.71 28.21
CA GLN A 29 16.82 3.03 29.49
C GLN A 29 17.80 2.92 30.65
N ASP A 30 18.69 1.92 30.62
CA ASP A 30 19.77 1.75 31.62
C ASP A 30 20.75 2.93 31.65
N GLN A 31 20.78 3.73 30.57
CA GLN A 31 21.58 4.95 30.44
C GLN A 31 20.78 6.24 30.68
N GLY A 32 19.55 6.12 31.19
CA GLY A 32 18.68 7.24 31.54
C GLY A 32 17.91 7.84 30.35
N LEU A 33 17.84 7.15 29.21
CA LEU A 33 17.06 7.56 28.05
C LEU A 33 15.71 6.85 28.05
N ASP A 34 14.61 7.58 28.26
CA ASP A 34 13.27 7.03 28.31
C ASP A 34 12.72 6.72 26.90
N VAL A 35 13.07 5.56 26.38
CA VAL A 35 12.61 5.09 25.06
C VAL A 35 11.19 4.49 25.10
N HIS A 36 10.66 4.23 26.30
CA HIS A 36 9.30 3.67 26.41
C HIS A 36 8.24 4.64 25.92
N ARG A 37 8.46 5.95 26.14
CA ARG A 37 7.56 7.02 25.69
C ARG A 37 7.50 7.21 24.18
N LEU A 38 8.46 6.67 23.42
CA LEU A 38 8.56 6.89 21.98
C LEU A 38 7.44 6.18 21.21
N PRO A 39 6.93 6.80 20.15
CA PRO A 39 6.11 6.14 19.14
C PRO A 39 6.76 4.86 18.58
N TYR A 40 5.95 3.90 18.16
CA TYR A 40 6.42 2.61 17.66
C TYR A 40 7.35 2.75 16.44
N GLY A 41 7.02 3.63 15.48
CA GLY A 41 7.86 3.87 14.31
C GLY A 41 9.21 4.46 14.70
N LEU A 42 9.26 5.36 15.69
CA LEU A 42 10.52 5.90 16.19
C LEU A 42 11.35 4.87 16.95
N LYS A 43 10.72 3.92 17.65
CA LYS A 43 11.43 2.78 18.25
C LYS A 43 12.10 1.91 17.18
N ILE A 44 11.41 1.67 16.05
CA ILE A 44 11.99 0.92 14.92
C ILE A 44 13.14 1.69 14.27
N LEU A 45 13.00 3.00 14.06
CA LEU A 45 14.10 3.84 13.56
C LEU A 45 15.28 3.84 14.54
N LEU A 46 15.02 3.87 15.85
CA LEU A 46 16.06 3.85 16.88
C LEU A 46 16.81 2.51 16.90
N GLU A 47 16.11 1.38 16.76
CA GLU A 47 16.74 0.08 16.60
C GLU A 47 17.62 0.04 15.34
N ASN A 48 17.11 0.61 14.24
CA ASN A 48 17.87 0.70 12.99
C ASN A 48 19.19 1.44 13.19
N LEU A 49 19.18 2.60 13.87
CA LEU A 49 20.40 3.34 14.18
C LEU A 49 21.34 2.55 15.10
N LEU A 50 20.81 1.88 16.15
CA LEU A 50 21.63 1.05 17.04
C LEU A 50 22.32 -0.09 16.29
N ARG A 51 21.62 -0.72 15.35
CA ARG A 51 22.12 -1.85 14.57
C ARG A 51 23.10 -1.45 13.49
N THR A 52 22.95 -0.27 12.91
CA THR A 52 23.76 0.23 11.79
C THR A 52 24.84 1.24 12.21
N GLU A 53 25.04 1.43 13.51
CA GLU A 53 26.05 2.33 14.04
C GLU A 53 27.44 1.99 13.48
N ASP A 54 28.04 2.92 12.73
CA ASP A 54 29.38 2.77 12.12
C ASP A 54 30.38 3.87 12.54
N GLY A 55 29.90 4.87 13.29
CA GLY A 55 30.68 6.02 13.74
C GLY A 55 30.92 7.07 12.66
N VAL A 56 30.36 6.90 11.45
CA VAL A 56 30.49 7.80 10.29
C VAL A 56 29.12 8.28 9.83
N ASN A 57 28.31 7.37 9.23
CA ASN A 57 26.96 7.67 8.77
C ASN A 57 25.96 7.63 9.93
N VAL A 58 26.14 6.70 10.85
CA VAL A 58 25.33 6.56 12.06
C VAL A 58 26.25 6.64 13.28
N THR A 59 26.10 7.71 14.06
CA THR A 59 26.91 8.01 15.23
C THR A 59 26.10 7.88 16.53
N ALA A 60 26.78 7.81 17.66
CA ALA A 60 26.14 7.82 18.97
C ALA A 60 25.27 9.08 19.21
N ASP A 61 25.58 10.20 18.56
CA ASP A 61 24.78 11.44 18.69
C ASP A 61 23.45 11.33 17.94
N HIS A 62 23.40 10.68 16.76
CA HIS A 62 22.13 10.38 16.08
C HIS A 62 21.20 9.52 16.95
N ILE A 63 21.77 8.50 17.61
CA ILE A 63 21.04 7.61 18.52
C ILE A 63 20.52 8.39 19.74
N ARG A 64 21.35 9.22 20.38
CA ARG A 64 20.92 10.07 21.52
C ARG A 64 19.85 11.05 21.11
N PHE A 65 19.99 11.69 19.96
CA PHE A 65 19.01 12.65 19.46
C PHE A 65 17.64 11.99 19.30
N LEU A 66 17.58 10.84 18.63
CA LEU A 66 16.32 10.14 18.42
C LEU A 66 15.73 9.57 19.73
N ALA A 67 16.57 9.06 20.64
CA ALA A 67 16.12 8.59 21.95
C ALA A 67 15.51 9.70 22.83
N ASN A 68 16.02 10.94 22.67
CA ASN A 68 15.51 12.13 23.33
C ASN A 68 14.50 12.92 22.49
N TRP A 69 13.93 12.32 21.48
CA TRP A 69 13.00 12.99 20.56
C TRP A 69 12.00 13.93 21.26
N ASP A 70 11.91 15.16 20.77
CA ASP A 70 10.99 16.17 21.23
C ASP A 70 9.77 16.25 20.29
N PRO A 71 8.56 15.91 20.76
CA PRO A 71 7.36 15.95 19.94
C PRO A 71 6.98 17.36 19.47
N SER A 72 7.46 18.39 20.15
CA SER A 72 7.17 19.79 19.81
C SER A 72 8.16 20.39 18.78
N ALA A 73 9.31 19.75 18.58
CA ALA A 73 10.35 20.24 17.67
C ALA A 73 9.89 20.17 16.20
N GLN A 74 10.39 21.11 15.40
CA GLN A 74 10.30 21.00 13.95
C GLN A 74 11.37 20.04 13.44
N PRO A 75 11.08 19.27 12.34
CA PRO A 75 12.06 18.38 11.74
C PRO A 75 13.25 19.17 11.15
N ASP A 76 14.37 19.16 11.83
CA ASP A 76 15.61 19.85 11.42
C ASP A 76 16.87 18.97 11.57
N TYR A 77 16.72 17.75 12.08
CA TYR A 77 17.81 16.83 12.32
C TYR A 77 17.70 15.60 11.40
N GLU A 78 18.77 15.34 10.66
CA GLU A 78 18.83 14.22 9.72
C GLU A 78 19.40 12.96 10.38
N ILE A 79 18.85 11.83 10.01
CA ILE A 79 19.37 10.49 10.34
C ILE A 79 19.56 9.67 9.07
N ALA A 80 20.44 8.70 9.13
CA ALA A 80 20.72 7.77 8.05
C ALA A 80 19.97 6.45 8.32
N PHE A 81 18.97 6.14 7.50
CA PHE A 81 18.13 4.95 7.62
C PHE A 81 18.55 3.89 6.59
N SER A 82 18.75 2.65 7.03
CA SER A 82 19.09 1.51 6.18
C SER A 82 17.94 0.50 6.19
N PRO A 83 17.13 0.40 5.11
CA PRO A 83 16.03 -0.55 5.06
C PRO A 83 16.54 -2.00 5.08
N ALA A 84 15.74 -2.90 5.66
CA ALA A 84 16.08 -4.34 5.70
C ALA A 84 15.99 -4.98 4.31
N ARG A 85 15.15 -4.44 3.43
CA ARG A 85 14.94 -4.92 2.05
C ARG A 85 14.33 -3.83 1.17
N VAL A 86 14.35 -4.10 -0.15
CA VAL A 86 13.75 -3.25 -1.17
C VAL A 86 12.71 -4.06 -1.95
N VAL A 87 11.53 -3.47 -2.18
CA VAL A 87 10.47 -4.08 -3.00
C VAL A 87 10.27 -3.23 -4.25
N LEU A 88 10.23 -3.89 -5.40
CA LEU A 88 10.09 -3.25 -6.69
C LEU A 88 8.83 -3.74 -7.40
N GLN A 89 8.14 -2.88 -8.12
CA GLN A 89 7.19 -3.27 -9.15
C GLN A 89 7.87 -3.18 -10.53
N ASP A 90 7.32 -3.79 -11.55
CA ASP A 90 8.05 -4.01 -12.81
C ASP A 90 8.16 -2.79 -13.73
N PHE A 91 7.37 -1.72 -13.56
CA PHE A 91 7.53 -0.50 -14.37
C PHE A 91 8.64 0.41 -13.86
N THR A 92 8.71 0.64 -12.56
CA THR A 92 9.71 1.52 -11.94
C THR A 92 10.94 0.76 -11.44
N GLY A 93 10.81 -0.54 -11.19
CA GLY A 93 11.91 -1.38 -10.70
C GLY A 93 12.82 -1.93 -11.81
N VAL A 94 12.28 -2.22 -13.00
CA VAL A 94 13.13 -2.69 -14.12
C VAL A 94 14.22 -1.69 -14.48
N PRO A 95 13.98 -0.37 -14.59
CA PRO A 95 15.05 0.61 -14.80
C PRO A 95 16.18 0.52 -13.76
N ALA A 96 15.87 0.38 -12.47
CA ALA A 96 16.90 0.23 -11.43
C ALA A 96 17.76 -1.03 -11.63
N VAL A 97 17.17 -2.13 -12.08
CA VAL A 97 17.93 -3.35 -12.40
C VAL A 97 18.77 -3.18 -13.67
N VAL A 98 18.28 -2.40 -14.67
CA VAL A 98 19.05 -2.01 -15.85
C VAL A 98 20.28 -1.20 -15.46
N ASP A 99 20.16 -0.28 -14.52
CA ASP A 99 21.29 0.51 -14.03
C ASP A 99 22.33 -0.37 -13.33
N LEU A 100 21.93 -1.36 -12.52
CA LEU A 100 22.86 -2.36 -11.98
C LEU A 100 23.58 -3.16 -13.09
N ALA A 101 22.89 -3.51 -14.16
CA ALA A 101 23.50 -4.18 -15.31
C ALA A 101 24.51 -3.29 -16.01
N ALA A 102 24.19 -2.01 -16.23
CA ALA A 102 25.09 -1.02 -16.81
C ALA A 102 26.32 -0.77 -15.91
N MET A 103 26.15 -0.75 -14.58
CA MET A 103 27.27 -0.67 -13.63
C MET A 103 28.20 -1.89 -13.74
N ARG A 104 27.68 -3.09 -13.98
CA ARG A 104 28.51 -4.29 -14.23
C ARG A 104 29.33 -4.14 -15.49
N GLU A 105 28.74 -3.62 -16.56
CA GLU A 105 29.45 -3.36 -17.82
C GLU A 105 30.57 -2.32 -17.60
N ALA A 106 30.25 -1.21 -16.95
CA ALA A 106 31.24 -0.18 -16.62
C ALA A 106 32.37 -0.73 -15.74
N MET A 107 32.06 -1.57 -14.76
CA MET A 107 33.06 -2.23 -13.90
C MET A 107 34.02 -3.10 -14.73
N ALA A 108 33.49 -3.87 -15.71
CA ALA A 108 34.30 -4.67 -16.61
C ALA A 108 35.21 -3.82 -17.49
N GLN A 109 34.69 -2.71 -18.04
CA GLN A 109 35.47 -1.76 -18.85
C GLN A 109 36.61 -1.11 -18.05
N LEU A 110 36.40 -0.89 -16.76
CA LEU A 110 37.42 -0.37 -15.83
C LEU A 110 38.40 -1.45 -15.34
N GLY A 111 38.26 -2.70 -15.79
CA GLY A 111 39.13 -3.82 -15.40
C GLY A 111 38.82 -4.41 -14.02
N GLY A 112 37.68 -4.06 -13.42
CA GLY A 112 37.19 -4.64 -12.17
C GLY A 112 36.35 -5.88 -12.37
N ASP A 113 36.00 -6.56 -11.27
CA ASP A 113 35.11 -7.72 -11.29
C ASP A 113 33.64 -7.27 -11.30
N PRO A 114 32.87 -7.51 -12.40
CA PRO A 114 31.46 -7.14 -12.48
C PRO A 114 30.58 -7.76 -11.38
N LYS A 115 30.94 -8.93 -10.85
CA LYS A 115 30.21 -9.61 -9.78
C LYS A 115 30.18 -8.86 -8.47
N ARG A 116 31.04 -7.85 -8.29
CA ARG A 116 31.00 -6.95 -7.14
C ARG A 116 29.78 -6.05 -7.11
N ILE A 117 29.16 -5.84 -8.29
CA ILE A 117 27.89 -5.10 -8.37
C ILE A 117 26.75 -6.08 -8.11
N ASN A 118 26.27 -6.08 -6.88
CA ASN A 118 25.13 -6.87 -6.39
C ASN A 118 24.32 -6.05 -5.40
N PRO A 119 23.02 -6.28 -5.26
CA PRO A 119 22.26 -5.79 -4.13
C PRO A 119 22.84 -6.30 -2.80
N LEU A 120 23.09 -5.37 -1.87
CA LEU A 120 23.61 -5.69 -0.54
C LEU A 120 22.50 -6.03 0.47
N VAL A 121 21.26 -5.73 0.11
CA VAL A 121 20.05 -6.11 0.84
C VAL A 121 19.16 -6.94 -0.07
N PRO A 122 18.26 -7.78 0.46
CA PRO A 122 17.28 -8.50 -0.35
C PRO A 122 16.43 -7.55 -1.18
N VAL A 123 16.30 -7.87 -2.46
CA VAL A 123 15.46 -7.14 -3.43
C VAL A 123 14.46 -8.10 -4.02
N GLU A 124 13.19 -7.76 -3.94
CA GLU A 124 12.08 -8.59 -4.41
C GLU A 124 11.27 -7.76 -5.42
N LEU A 125 11.32 -8.14 -6.71
CA LEU A 125 10.56 -7.49 -7.77
C LEU A 125 9.31 -8.31 -8.08
N VAL A 126 8.16 -7.66 -8.07
CA VAL A 126 6.88 -8.28 -8.44
C VAL A 126 6.43 -7.78 -9.80
N ILE A 127 6.14 -8.72 -10.70
CA ILE A 127 5.58 -8.40 -12.02
C ILE A 127 4.07 -8.24 -11.86
N ASP A 128 3.59 -7.01 -11.93
CA ASP A 128 2.18 -6.69 -11.72
C ASP A 128 1.65 -5.55 -12.61
N HIS A 129 2.39 -4.47 -12.77
CA HIS A 129 1.93 -3.28 -13.51
C HIS A 129 1.92 -3.48 -15.03
N SER A 130 2.68 -4.44 -15.56
CA SER A 130 2.65 -4.81 -16.98
C SER A 130 1.48 -5.73 -17.34
N VAL A 131 0.76 -6.25 -16.34
CA VAL A 131 -0.41 -7.11 -16.53
C VAL A 131 -1.63 -6.23 -16.81
N ILE A 132 -2.16 -6.33 -18.03
CA ILE A 132 -3.27 -5.49 -18.52
C ILE A 132 -4.44 -6.37 -18.97
N VAL A 133 -5.66 -5.92 -18.75
CA VAL A 133 -6.86 -6.57 -19.27
C VAL A 133 -7.19 -5.99 -20.65
N ASP A 134 -6.75 -6.69 -21.71
CA ASP A 134 -7.04 -6.33 -23.10
C ASP A 134 -8.35 -6.96 -23.59
N ASP A 135 -8.62 -8.18 -23.17
CA ASP A 135 -9.80 -8.98 -23.54
C ASP A 135 -10.66 -9.27 -22.33
N PHE A 136 -12.00 -9.19 -22.46
CA PHE A 136 -12.92 -9.31 -21.33
C PHE A 136 -14.29 -9.86 -21.75
N ALA A 137 -15.07 -10.27 -20.76
CA ALA A 137 -16.48 -10.68 -20.88
C ALA A 137 -16.75 -12.05 -21.55
N HIS A 138 -15.74 -12.93 -21.72
CA HIS A 138 -15.94 -14.31 -22.19
C HIS A 138 -14.93 -15.29 -21.58
N ASN A 139 -15.19 -16.60 -21.72
CA ASN A 139 -14.45 -17.68 -21.05
C ASN A 139 -12.97 -17.75 -21.43
N GLN A 140 -12.60 -17.27 -22.61
CA GLN A 140 -11.22 -17.31 -23.12
C GLN A 140 -10.42 -16.05 -22.77
N SER A 141 -11.07 -15.03 -22.21
CA SER A 141 -10.43 -13.73 -21.95
C SER A 141 -9.18 -13.85 -21.09
N PHE A 142 -9.22 -14.66 -20.04
CA PHE A 142 -8.05 -14.88 -19.19
C PHE A 142 -6.85 -15.43 -19.99
N GLN A 143 -7.07 -16.49 -20.75
CA GLN A 143 -6.02 -17.12 -21.54
C GLN A 143 -5.45 -16.15 -22.60
N ARG A 144 -6.33 -15.41 -23.28
CA ARG A 144 -5.91 -14.42 -24.29
C ARG A 144 -5.10 -13.27 -23.66
N ASN A 145 -5.51 -12.78 -22.49
CA ASN A 145 -4.75 -11.76 -21.79
C ASN A 145 -3.34 -12.23 -21.41
N VAL A 146 -3.21 -13.48 -20.94
CA VAL A 146 -1.89 -14.07 -20.64
C VAL A 146 -1.03 -14.16 -21.91
N GLU A 147 -1.58 -14.60 -23.04
CA GLU A 147 -0.85 -14.68 -24.32
C GLU A 147 -0.38 -13.29 -24.79
N ILE A 148 -1.26 -12.28 -24.74
CA ILE A 148 -0.93 -10.90 -25.11
C ILE A 148 0.14 -10.33 -24.17
N GLU A 149 0.01 -10.57 -22.88
CA GLU A 149 0.97 -10.13 -21.86
C GLU A 149 2.37 -10.65 -22.15
N TYR A 150 2.52 -11.97 -22.36
CA TYR A 150 3.82 -12.57 -22.66
C TYR A 150 4.41 -12.08 -23.98
N GLN A 151 3.60 -11.92 -25.02
CA GLN A 151 4.06 -11.36 -26.30
C GLN A 151 4.52 -9.92 -26.15
N ARG A 152 3.80 -9.09 -25.40
CA ARG A 152 4.11 -7.68 -25.18
C ARG A 152 5.38 -7.49 -24.35
N ASN A 153 5.63 -8.35 -23.36
CA ASN A 153 6.66 -8.17 -22.35
C ASN A 153 7.83 -9.18 -22.47
N VAL A 154 7.99 -9.86 -23.60
CA VAL A 154 9.01 -10.90 -23.76
C VAL A 154 10.42 -10.43 -23.41
N GLU A 155 10.83 -9.25 -23.88
CA GLU A 155 12.16 -8.70 -23.58
C GLU A 155 12.33 -8.39 -22.09
N ARG A 156 11.32 -7.77 -21.48
CA ARG A 156 11.30 -7.48 -20.03
C ARG A 156 11.45 -8.74 -19.21
N TYR A 157 10.69 -9.78 -19.53
CA TYR A 157 10.70 -11.04 -18.77
C TYR A 157 12.00 -11.81 -18.94
N GLN A 158 12.59 -11.79 -20.15
CA GLN A 158 13.92 -12.35 -20.39
C GLN A 158 15.00 -11.62 -19.59
N PHE A 159 14.95 -10.28 -19.56
CA PHE A 159 15.87 -9.47 -18.78
C PHE A 159 15.74 -9.73 -17.28
N LEU A 160 14.52 -9.79 -16.75
CA LEU A 160 14.29 -10.08 -15.32
C LEU A 160 14.75 -11.50 -14.94
N ARG A 161 14.54 -12.48 -15.81
CA ARG A 161 15.05 -13.83 -15.61
C ARG A 161 16.58 -13.86 -15.57
N TRP A 162 17.23 -13.15 -16.49
CA TRP A 162 18.68 -12.98 -16.45
C TRP A 162 19.14 -12.32 -15.14
N GLY A 163 18.47 -11.25 -14.72
CA GLY A 163 18.79 -10.54 -13.48
C GLY A 163 18.72 -11.45 -12.24
N GLN A 164 17.72 -12.31 -12.18
CA GLN A 164 17.56 -13.28 -11.08
C GLN A 164 18.69 -14.33 -11.03
N GLU A 165 19.28 -14.68 -12.17
CA GLU A 165 20.43 -15.58 -12.25
C GLU A 165 21.77 -14.83 -12.05
N ALA A 166 21.82 -13.55 -12.41
CA ALA A 166 23.03 -12.73 -12.37
C ALA A 166 23.29 -12.10 -10.99
N PHE A 167 22.27 -11.74 -10.24
CA PHE A 167 22.39 -11.07 -8.93
C PHE A 167 22.00 -11.97 -7.76
N ASP A 168 22.82 -12.03 -6.73
CA ASP A 168 22.66 -12.96 -5.61
C ASP A 168 21.45 -12.66 -4.73
N ASN A 169 21.15 -11.38 -4.46
CA ASN A 169 20.08 -10.93 -3.57
C ASN A 169 18.84 -10.41 -4.32
N PHE A 170 18.66 -10.82 -5.56
CA PHE A 170 17.55 -10.39 -6.40
C PHE A 170 16.59 -11.54 -6.72
N LYS A 171 15.30 -11.35 -6.44
CA LYS A 171 14.24 -12.31 -6.72
C LYS A 171 13.13 -11.66 -7.51
N VAL A 172 12.53 -12.42 -8.42
CA VAL A 172 11.39 -11.98 -9.23
C VAL A 172 10.18 -12.85 -8.91
N VAL A 173 9.09 -12.21 -8.52
CA VAL A 173 7.78 -12.85 -8.38
C VAL A 173 7.09 -12.79 -9.74
N PRO A 174 6.69 -13.95 -10.32
CA PRO A 174 6.16 -14.02 -11.67
C PRO A 174 4.79 -13.34 -11.80
N PRO A 175 4.39 -12.97 -13.05
CA PRO A 175 3.09 -12.39 -13.31
C PRO A 175 1.94 -13.33 -12.89
N GLY A 176 0.78 -12.77 -12.61
CA GLY A 176 -0.39 -13.53 -12.17
C GLY A 176 -0.31 -14.00 -10.70
N THR A 177 0.69 -13.56 -9.92
CA THR A 177 0.76 -13.82 -8.47
C THR A 177 -0.07 -12.81 -7.69
N GLY A 178 -0.01 -11.54 -8.04
CA GLY A 178 -0.75 -10.47 -7.42
C GLY A 178 -0.06 -9.13 -7.54
N ILE A 179 -0.70 -8.09 -7.00
CA ILE A 179 -0.20 -6.73 -6.95
C ILE A 179 0.94 -6.65 -5.92
N VAL A 180 2.01 -5.88 -6.21
CA VAL A 180 3.25 -5.85 -5.43
C VAL A 180 3.05 -5.63 -3.92
N HIS A 181 2.27 -4.65 -3.52
CA HIS A 181 2.08 -4.35 -2.10
C HIS A 181 1.18 -5.37 -1.40
N GLN A 182 0.27 -6.03 -2.11
CA GLN A 182 -0.54 -7.13 -1.59
C GLN A 182 0.31 -8.41 -1.43
N VAL A 183 1.12 -8.75 -2.42
CA VAL A 183 2.10 -9.85 -2.34
C VAL A 183 3.13 -9.57 -1.24
N ASN A 184 3.55 -8.30 -1.08
CA ASN A 184 4.41 -7.89 0.02
C ASN A 184 3.78 -8.16 1.38
N LEU A 185 2.55 -7.74 1.59
CA LEU A 185 1.79 -7.97 2.83
C LEU A 185 1.61 -9.46 3.12
N GLU A 186 1.18 -10.23 2.12
CA GLU A 186 0.76 -11.63 2.26
C GLU A 186 1.93 -12.62 2.33
N HIS A 187 3.06 -12.33 1.67
CA HIS A 187 4.14 -13.30 1.46
C HIS A 187 5.55 -12.78 1.75
N LEU A 188 5.89 -11.55 1.32
CA LEU A 188 7.28 -11.08 1.35
C LEU A 188 7.68 -10.52 2.71
N SER A 189 6.78 -9.82 3.39
CA SER A 189 7.06 -9.27 4.71
C SER A 189 7.24 -10.36 5.77
N ARG A 190 8.29 -10.20 6.56
CA ARG A 190 8.65 -11.11 7.64
C ARG A 190 8.28 -10.56 9.02
N VAL A 191 7.94 -9.27 9.10
CA VAL A 191 7.69 -8.48 10.32
C VAL A 191 8.93 -8.37 11.23
N VAL A 192 9.57 -9.50 11.50
CA VAL A 192 10.92 -9.57 12.09
C VAL A 192 11.82 -10.32 11.12
N PHE A 193 12.85 -9.65 10.68
CA PHE A 193 13.84 -10.17 9.75
C PHE A 193 14.90 -10.97 10.49
N THR A 194 15.42 -12.01 9.84
CA THR A 194 16.55 -12.77 10.35
C THR A 194 17.70 -12.77 9.34
N LYS A 195 18.93 -12.61 9.81
CA LYS A 195 20.14 -12.69 9.01
C LYS A 195 21.18 -13.53 9.75
N GLU A 196 21.79 -14.46 9.05
CA GLU A 196 22.95 -15.17 9.57
C GLU A 196 24.23 -14.49 9.08
N GLU A 197 25.13 -14.15 10.00
CA GLU A 197 26.39 -13.51 9.67
C GLU A 197 27.49 -14.07 10.59
N ASN A 198 28.52 -14.64 9.97
CA ASN A 198 29.66 -15.26 10.68
C ASN A 198 29.24 -16.30 11.74
N GLY A 199 28.20 -17.09 11.48
CA GLY A 199 27.66 -18.09 12.40
C GLY A 199 26.82 -17.53 13.54
N THR A 200 26.46 -16.25 13.49
CA THR A 200 25.54 -15.60 14.43
C THR A 200 24.22 -15.29 13.74
N ALA A 201 23.11 -15.74 14.31
CA ALA A 201 21.79 -15.39 13.85
C ALA A 201 21.37 -14.04 14.48
N TYR A 202 21.05 -13.07 13.65
CA TYR A 202 20.51 -11.77 14.07
C TYR A 202 19.01 -11.73 13.82
N ALA A 203 18.27 -11.01 14.70
CA ALA A 203 16.88 -10.67 14.47
C ALA A 203 16.68 -9.17 14.66
N TYR A 204 15.90 -8.55 13.76
CA TYR A 204 15.62 -7.11 13.75
C TYR A 204 14.30 -6.81 13.02
N PRO A 205 13.70 -5.62 13.20
CA PRO A 205 12.46 -5.28 12.54
C PRO A 205 12.59 -5.34 11.01
N ASP A 206 11.61 -5.94 10.34
CA ASP A 206 11.45 -5.79 8.90
C ASP A 206 11.14 -4.32 8.60
N THR A 207 11.91 -3.74 7.70
CA THR A 207 11.71 -2.40 7.18
C THR A 207 11.88 -2.41 5.68
N CYS A 208 11.07 -1.66 4.97
CA CYS A 208 11.00 -1.76 3.52
C CYS A 208 10.90 -0.38 2.87
N VAL A 209 11.63 -0.18 1.79
CA VAL A 209 11.30 0.86 0.82
C VAL A 209 10.88 0.21 -0.49
N GLY A 210 9.97 0.84 -1.21
CA GLY A 210 9.46 0.28 -2.45
C GLY A 210 9.27 1.32 -3.54
N THR A 211 9.38 0.90 -4.80
CA THR A 211 9.16 1.78 -5.96
C THR A 211 7.68 1.96 -6.30
N ASP A 212 6.81 1.70 -5.35
CA ASP A 212 5.36 1.90 -5.46
C ASP A 212 4.85 2.79 -4.32
N SER A 213 3.97 3.74 -4.63
CA SER A 213 3.41 4.68 -3.65
C SER A 213 2.56 4.00 -2.56
N HIS A 214 2.00 2.82 -2.84
CA HIS A 214 1.21 2.02 -1.90
C HIS A 214 2.04 1.01 -1.08
N THR A 215 3.37 1.11 -1.12
CA THR A 215 4.27 0.34 -0.24
C THR A 215 3.86 0.41 1.24
N PRO A 216 3.31 1.54 1.76
CA PRO A 216 2.81 1.63 3.13
C PRO A 216 1.68 0.68 3.52
N MET A 217 1.09 -0.07 2.59
CA MET A 217 0.12 -1.12 2.92
C MET A 217 0.65 -2.10 3.98
N VAL A 218 1.94 -2.41 3.96
CA VAL A 218 2.59 -3.30 4.91
C VAL A 218 2.74 -2.71 6.32
N ASN A 219 2.50 -1.39 6.49
CA ASN A 219 2.47 -0.76 7.81
C ASN A 219 1.38 -1.33 8.72
N GLY A 220 0.33 -1.93 8.13
CA GLY A 220 -0.69 -2.68 8.86
C GLY A 220 -0.15 -3.86 9.67
N LEU A 221 1.00 -4.43 9.29
CA LEU A 221 1.72 -5.49 10.01
C LEU A 221 2.68 -4.97 11.11
N GLY A 222 2.76 -3.66 11.32
CA GLY A 222 3.76 -3.06 12.22
C GLY A 222 5.15 -2.92 11.59
N VAL A 223 5.22 -2.88 10.27
CA VAL A 223 6.46 -2.72 9.48
C VAL A 223 6.59 -1.29 9.00
N VAL A 224 7.69 -0.62 9.29
CA VAL A 224 7.98 0.71 8.76
C VAL A 224 8.36 0.59 7.29
N ALA A 225 7.53 1.19 6.42
CA ALA A 225 7.74 1.14 4.98
C ALA A 225 7.11 2.34 4.29
N TRP A 226 7.76 2.81 3.21
CA TRP A 226 7.21 3.88 2.36
C TRP A 226 7.68 3.75 0.90
N GLY A 227 6.99 4.49 0.02
CA GLY A 227 7.33 4.58 -1.39
C GLY A 227 8.51 5.53 -1.64
N VAL A 228 9.42 5.14 -2.52
CA VAL A 228 10.60 5.91 -2.93
C VAL A 228 10.71 5.97 -4.46
N GLY A 229 11.50 6.90 -4.97
CA GLY A 229 11.88 6.93 -6.38
C GLY A 229 12.84 5.79 -6.75
N GLY A 230 12.99 5.52 -8.07
CA GLY A 230 13.89 4.46 -8.56
C GLY A 230 15.34 4.64 -8.12
N ILE A 231 15.86 5.86 -8.18
CA ILE A 231 17.24 6.20 -7.77
C ILE A 231 17.47 5.95 -6.28
N GLU A 232 16.49 6.28 -5.43
CA GLU A 232 16.58 6.04 -3.98
C GLU A 232 16.54 4.54 -3.66
N ALA A 233 15.69 3.77 -4.38
CA ALA A 233 15.65 2.32 -4.26
C ALA A 233 17.00 1.71 -4.68
N GLU A 234 17.60 2.18 -5.78
CA GLU A 234 18.90 1.75 -6.27
C GLU A 234 20.01 2.05 -5.25
N ALA A 235 20.04 3.25 -4.69
CA ALA A 235 20.99 3.61 -3.64
C ALA A 235 20.85 2.68 -2.42
N ALA A 236 19.64 2.39 -1.99
CA ALA A 236 19.37 1.45 -0.89
C ALA A 236 19.81 0.02 -1.23
N MET A 237 19.56 -0.44 -2.47
CA MET A 237 20.06 -1.75 -2.94
C MET A 237 21.59 -1.85 -2.85
N LEU A 238 22.29 -0.77 -3.15
CA LEU A 238 23.75 -0.68 -3.09
C LEU A 238 24.29 -0.40 -1.69
N GLY A 239 23.45 -0.43 -0.66
CA GLY A 239 23.82 -0.28 0.74
C GLY A 239 24.06 1.17 1.18
N GLN A 240 23.66 2.16 0.38
CA GLN A 240 23.64 3.54 0.82
C GLN A 240 22.44 3.79 1.75
N PRO A 241 22.65 4.36 2.94
CA PRO A 241 21.54 4.71 3.79
C PRO A 241 20.74 5.87 3.19
N ILE A 242 19.44 5.87 3.44
CA ILE A 242 18.54 6.95 3.04
C ILE A 242 18.63 8.05 4.09
N SER A 243 18.98 9.27 3.67
CA SER A 243 18.91 10.44 4.54
C SER A 243 17.45 10.85 4.74
N MET A 244 17.03 10.98 5.98
CA MET A 244 15.69 11.43 6.34
C MET A 244 15.72 12.35 7.57
N LEU A 245 14.84 13.36 7.57
CA LEU A 245 14.58 14.13 8.77
C LEU A 245 13.84 13.27 9.79
N VAL A 246 14.18 13.40 11.06
CA VAL A 246 13.40 12.75 12.14
C VAL A 246 11.96 13.27 12.08
N PRO A 247 10.97 12.40 11.83
CA PRO A 247 9.63 12.84 11.51
C PRO A 247 8.85 13.33 12.74
N ARG A 248 7.89 14.20 12.51
CA ARG A 248 6.78 14.40 13.44
C ARG A 248 5.85 13.19 13.37
N VAL A 249 5.26 12.83 14.49
CA VAL A 249 4.35 11.68 14.58
C VAL A 249 2.98 12.14 15.06
N VAL A 250 1.96 11.83 14.28
CA VAL A 250 0.55 12.06 14.62
C VAL A 250 -0.01 10.80 15.23
N GLY A 251 -0.40 10.86 16.51
CA GLY A 251 -1.12 9.77 17.18
C GLY A 251 -2.60 9.79 16.79
N PHE A 252 -3.10 8.68 16.28
CA PHE A 252 -4.51 8.51 15.92
C PHE A 252 -5.17 7.49 16.86
N LYS A 253 -5.89 7.99 17.85
CA LYS A 253 -6.55 7.15 18.86
C LYS A 253 -7.82 6.52 18.32
N LEU A 254 -7.93 5.19 18.43
CA LEU A 254 -9.13 4.44 18.07
C LEU A 254 -9.83 3.97 19.34
N THR A 255 -11.14 4.19 19.41
CA THR A 255 -12.01 3.73 20.50
C THR A 255 -13.24 3.01 19.96
N GLY A 256 -13.91 2.24 20.78
CA GLY A 256 -15.12 1.53 20.39
C GLY A 256 -14.91 0.42 19.35
N SER A 257 -15.97 0.09 18.63
CA SER A 257 -15.99 -0.92 17.57
C SER A 257 -16.93 -0.53 16.44
N LEU A 258 -16.71 -1.10 15.24
CA LEU A 258 -17.53 -0.81 14.06
C LEU A 258 -18.98 -1.28 14.27
N PRO A 259 -19.98 -0.45 13.91
CA PRO A 259 -21.38 -0.86 13.92
C PRO A 259 -21.68 -1.96 12.88
N GLU A 260 -22.72 -2.73 13.12
CA GLU A 260 -23.23 -3.67 12.14
C GLU A 260 -23.63 -2.95 10.84
N GLY A 261 -23.26 -3.52 9.70
CA GLY A 261 -23.52 -2.94 8.36
C GLY A 261 -22.52 -1.90 7.89
N VAL A 262 -21.56 -1.52 8.74
CA VAL A 262 -20.40 -0.70 8.34
C VAL A 262 -19.25 -1.59 7.90
N THR A 263 -18.60 -1.20 6.82
CA THR A 263 -17.52 -1.97 6.19
C THR A 263 -16.14 -1.37 6.47
N ALA A 264 -15.10 -2.15 6.17
CA ALA A 264 -13.72 -1.65 6.15
C ALA A 264 -13.55 -0.42 5.27
N THR A 265 -14.25 -0.35 4.14
CA THR A 265 -14.19 0.78 3.21
C THR A 265 -14.71 2.07 3.87
N ASP A 266 -15.80 1.99 4.64
CA ASP A 266 -16.35 3.15 5.37
C ASP A 266 -15.36 3.69 6.41
N LEU A 267 -14.70 2.79 7.14
CA LEU A 267 -13.63 3.12 8.09
C LEU A 267 -12.46 3.82 7.37
N VAL A 268 -11.96 3.22 6.30
CA VAL A 268 -10.81 3.73 5.54
C VAL A 268 -11.10 5.11 4.96
N LEU A 269 -12.28 5.32 4.36
CA LEU A 269 -12.67 6.62 3.82
C LEU A 269 -12.79 7.69 4.91
N THR A 270 -13.31 7.32 6.09
CA THR A 270 -13.42 8.25 7.23
C THR A 270 -12.05 8.68 7.72
N ILE A 271 -11.13 7.73 7.94
CA ILE A 271 -9.75 8.02 8.37
C ILE A 271 -9.02 8.85 7.32
N THR A 272 -9.17 8.50 6.03
CA THR A 272 -8.54 9.23 4.92
C THR A 272 -8.99 10.69 4.87
N GLU A 273 -10.28 10.95 5.02
CA GLU A 273 -10.82 12.30 5.10
C GLU A 273 -10.26 13.08 6.29
N MET A 274 -10.25 12.46 7.49
CA MET A 274 -9.75 13.10 8.73
C MET A 274 -8.27 13.45 8.62
N LEU A 275 -7.42 12.50 8.18
CA LEU A 275 -5.99 12.71 8.04
C LEU A 275 -5.67 13.75 6.95
N ARG A 276 -6.40 13.72 5.83
CA ARG A 276 -6.22 14.73 4.77
C ARG A 276 -6.57 16.13 5.23
N LYS A 277 -7.66 16.28 5.98
CA LYS A 277 -8.06 17.57 6.59
C LYS A 277 -7.07 18.06 7.64
N HIS A 278 -6.53 17.15 8.45
CA HIS A 278 -5.54 17.48 9.47
C HIS A 278 -4.21 17.94 8.88
N GLY A 279 -3.81 17.37 7.75
CA GLY A 279 -2.56 17.72 7.08
C GLY A 279 -1.37 16.92 7.63
N VAL A 280 -1.20 15.69 7.14
CA VAL A 280 -0.16 14.75 7.57
C VAL A 280 0.97 14.57 6.57
N VAL A 281 1.11 15.47 5.59
CA VAL A 281 2.16 15.38 4.58
C VAL A 281 3.54 15.42 5.23
N GLY A 282 4.38 14.43 4.91
CA GLY A 282 5.72 14.30 5.47
C GLY A 282 5.78 13.87 6.93
N LYS A 283 4.65 13.50 7.54
CA LYS A 283 4.56 13.01 8.91
C LYS A 283 4.38 11.49 8.94
N PHE A 284 4.69 10.88 10.08
CA PHE A 284 4.23 9.54 10.41
C PHE A 284 2.87 9.63 11.11
N VAL A 285 2.03 8.66 10.87
CA VAL A 285 0.77 8.44 11.58
C VAL A 285 0.87 7.11 12.30
N GLU A 286 0.50 7.08 13.58
CA GLU A 286 0.43 5.84 14.35
C GLU A 286 -0.94 5.67 14.99
N PHE A 287 -1.51 4.50 14.81
CA PHE A 287 -2.79 4.13 15.40
C PHE A 287 -2.57 3.50 16.78
N TYR A 288 -3.32 3.94 17.78
CA TYR A 288 -3.20 3.47 19.16
C TYR A 288 -4.56 3.47 19.88
N GLY A 289 -4.58 3.03 21.12
CA GLY A 289 -5.76 2.99 21.96
C GLY A 289 -6.54 1.68 21.89
N PRO A 290 -7.60 1.53 22.69
CA PRO A 290 -8.30 0.27 22.87
C PRO A 290 -9.06 -0.22 21.63
N GLY A 291 -9.41 0.67 20.71
CA GLY A 291 -10.09 0.32 19.45
C GLY A 291 -9.20 -0.37 18.43
N VAL A 292 -7.88 -0.35 18.57
CA VAL A 292 -6.95 -0.98 17.62
C VAL A 292 -7.23 -2.48 17.48
N SER A 293 -7.42 -3.19 18.59
CA SER A 293 -7.68 -4.65 18.59
C SER A 293 -9.04 -5.02 17.96
N ALA A 294 -9.96 -4.05 17.81
CA ALA A 294 -11.22 -4.25 17.11
C ALA A 294 -11.11 -4.07 15.57
N VAL A 295 -9.94 -3.70 15.07
CA VAL A 295 -9.69 -3.52 13.63
C VAL A 295 -8.90 -4.71 13.10
N PRO A 296 -9.51 -5.60 12.29
CA PRO A 296 -8.82 -6.73 11.65
C PRO A 296 -7.64 -6.27 10.82
N LEU A 297 -6.59 -7.07 10.70
CA LEU A 297 -5.36 -6.68 10.02
C LEU A 297 -5.59 -6.25 8.56
N ALA A 298 -6.47 -6.92 7.82
CA ALA A 298 -6.80 -6.53 6.46
C ALA A 298 -7.35 -5.08 6.38
N ASN A 299 -8.09 -4.62 7.39
CA ASN A 299 -8.56 -3.24 7.48
C ASN A 299 -7.41 -2.27 7.76
N ARG A 300 -6.47 -2.64 8.65
CA ARG A 300 -5.25 -1.86 8.93
C ARG A 300 -4.40 -1.70 7.68
N ALA A 301 -4.21 -2.78 6.94
CA ALA A 301 -3.50 -2.76 5.66
C ALA A 301 -4.18 -1.86 4.63
N THR A 302 -5.51 -1.88 4.55
CA THR A 302 -6.29 -1.01 3.67
C THR A 302 -6.12 0.48 4.04
N ILE A 303 -6.05 0.80 5.34
CA ILE A 303 -5.75 2.16 5.82
C ILE A 303 -4.34 2.57 5.40
N GLY A 304 -3.34 1.73 5.62
CA GLY A 304 -1.96 1.97 5.19
C GLY A 304 -1.83 2.13 3.67
N ASN A 305 -2.61 1.39 2.89
CA ASN A 305 -2.65 1.50 1.43
C ASN A 305 -3.05 2.91 0.96
N MET A 306 -3.92 3.59 1.71
CA MET A 306 -4.39 4.95 1.39
C MET A 306 -3.43 6.07 1.87
N SER A 307 -2.23 5.74 2.34
CA SER A 307 -1.23 6.75 2.74
C SER A 307 -0.96 7.81 1.68
N PRO A 308 -0.83 7.48 0.39
CA PRO A 308 -0.65 8.49 -0.65
C PRO A 308 -1.82 9.47 -0.75
N GLU A 309 -3.05 9.03 -0.56
CA GLU A 309 -4.25 9.83 -0.69
C GLU A 309 -4.38 10.86 0.44
N TYR A 310 -4.02 10.52 1.66
CA TYR A 310 -3.98 11.51 2.75
C TYR A 310 -2.60 12.16 2.95
N GLY A 311 -1.54 11.59 2.38
CA GLY A 311 -0.22 12.22 2.25
C GLY A 311 0.77 11.91 3.38
N SER A 312 0.56 10.90 4.21
CA SER A 312 1.56 10.49 5.20
C SER A 312 2.72 9.70 4.57
N THR A 313 3.87 9.71 5.23
CA THR A 313 5.01 8.86 4.83
C THR A 313 4.80 7.43 5.32
N VAL A 314 4.38 7.27 6.57
CA VAL A 314 4.11 5.99 7.23
C VAL A 314 2.77 6.07 7.95
N SER A 315 1.99 4.99 7.94
CA SER A 315 0.72 4.88 8.66
C SER A 315 0.66 3.55 9.38
N MET A 316 1.24 3.50 10.57
CA MET A 316 1.62 2.28 11.24
C MET A 316 0.61 1.86 12.30
N PHE A 317 0.35 0.56 12.37
CA PHE A 317 -0.31 -0.10 13.49
C PHE A 317 0.72 -0.84 14.35
N PRO A 318 0.52 -0.94 15.67
CA PRO A 318 1.35 -1.77 16.52
C PRO A 318 1.11 -3.27 16.22
N ILE A 319 2.08 -4.10 16.61
CA ILE A 319 1.97 -5.56 16.51
C ILE A 319 1.12 -6.08 17.67
N ASP A 320 0.12 -6.92 17.36
CA ASP A 320 -0.76 -7.55 18.35
C ASP A 320 -1.23 -8.95 17.93
N GLU A 321 -2.23 -9.49 18.61
CA GLU A 321 -2.82 -10.81 18.28
C GLU A 321 -3.40 -10.86 16.86
N GLU A 322 -3.97 -9.76 16.35
CA GLU A 322 -4.47 -9.69 14.97
C GLU A 322 -3.34 -9.84 13.94
N THR A 323 -2.16 -9.29 14.24
CA THR A 323 -0.96 -9.51 13.43
C THR A 323 -0.58 -10.99 13.41
N ILE A 324 -0.60 -11.65 14.57
CA ILE A 324 -0.29 -13.09 14.70
C ILE A 324 -1.30 -13.95 13.95
N HIS A 325 -2.60 -13.64 14.07
CA HIS A 325 -3.67 -14.33 13.33
C HIS A 325 -3.46 -14.21 11.82
N TYR A 326 -3.13 -13.03 11.33
CA TYR A 326 -2.91 -12.79 9.90
C TYR A 326 -1.66 -13.52 9.36
N LEU A 327 -0.56 -13.53 10.10
CA LEU A 327 0.64 -14.26 9.73
C LEU A 327 0.36 -15.77 9.61
N ARG A 328 -0.46 -16.32 10.52
CA ARG A 328 -0.88 -17.72 10.46
C ARG A 328 -1.81 -17.98 9.26
N LEU A 329 -2.77 -17.09 9.02
CA LEU A 329 -3.70 -17.16 7.88
C LEU A 329 -2.95 -17.16 6.54
N THR A 330 -1.89 -16.37 6.43
CA THR A 330 -1.07 -16.24 5.21
C THR A 330 0.11 -17.23 5.14
N GLY A 331 0.14 -18.23 6.05
CA GLY A 331 1.01 -19.38 5.96
C GLY A 331 2.45 -19.16 6.43
N ARG A 332 2.71 -18.15 7.29
CA ARG A 332 4.02 -18.03 7.95
C ARG A 332 4.21 -19.20 8.89
N SER A 333 5.46 -19.67 9.02
CA SER A 333 5.78 -20.77 9.91
C SER A 333 5.57 -20.39 11.38
N GLU A 334 5.19 -21.35 12.23
CA GLU A 334 5.03 -21.12 13.67
C GLU A 334 6.34 -20.62 14.33
N ALA A 335 7.50 -21.00 13.80
CA ALA A 335 8.80 -20.48 14.26
C ALA A 335 8.94 -18.98 13.97
N GLN A 336 8.54 -18.52 12.77
CA GLN A 336 8.53 -17.10 12.43
C GLN A 336 7.52 -16.33 13.29
N ILE A 337 6.33 -16.88 13.50
CA ILE A 337 5.28 -16.28 14.32
C ILE A 337 5.76 -16.10 15.76
N ALA A 338 6.35 -17.16 16.35
CA ALA A 338 6.90 -17.12 17.71
C ALA A 338 8.03 -16.08 17.83
N LEU A 339 8.89 -15.95 16.79
CA LEU A 339 9.92 -14.92 16.77
C LEU A 339 9.32 -13.50 16.73
N VAL A 340 8.30 -13.26 15.91
CA VAL A 340 7.64 -11.96 15.81
C VAL A 340 7.05 -11.56 17.16
N GLU A 341 6.31 -12.45 17.81
CA GLU A 341 5.71 -12.18 19.11
C GLU A 341 6.76 -11.89 20.19
N ALA A 342 7.77 -12.77 20.30
CA ALA A 342 8.83 -12.62 21.30
C ALA A 342 9.64 -11.34 21.10
N TYR A 343 10.00 -11.02 19.85
CA TYR A 343 10.75 -9.83 19.51
C TYR A 343 9.94 -8.55 19.79
N ALA A 344 8.68 -8.51 19.36
CA ALA A 344 7.83 -7.35 19.57
C ALA A 344 7.63 -7.04 21.07
N LYS A 345 7.44 -8.08 21.89
CA LYS A 345 7.34 -7.94 23.36
C LYS A 345 8.66 -7.48 23.98
N ALA A 346 9.80 -8.04 23.56
CA ALA A 346 11.12 -7.68 24.08
C ALA A 346 11.52 -6.23 23.76
N GLN A 347 11.06 -5.70 22.62
CA GLN A 347 11.42 -4.35 22.13
C GLN A 347 10.34 -3.29 22.44
N GLY A 348 9.25 -3.64 23.13
CA GLY A 348 8.15 -2.71 23.40
C GLY A 348 7.42 -2.24 22.14
N LEU A 349 7.31 -3.12 21.15
CA LEU A 349 6.57 -2.92 19.89
C LEU A 349 5.19 -3.63 19.91
N TRP A 350 4.93 -4.40 20.95
CA TRP A 350 3.63 -5.06 21.16
C TRP A 350 2.59 -4.05 21.64
N HIS A 351 1.39 -4.14 21.09
CA HIS A 351 0.28 -3.25 21.45
C HIS A 351 -0.10 -3.38 22.94
N ASP A 352 -0.13 -2.27 23.62
CA ASP A 352 -0.68 -2.11 24.95
C ASP A 352 -1.83 -1.08 24.86
N PRO A 353 -3.08 -1.49 25.07
CA PRO A 353 -4.24 -0.59 24.95
C PRO A 353 -4.26 0.55 25.98
N ASP A 354 -3.54 0.37 27.11
CA ASP A 354 -3.46 1.34 28.19
C ASP A 354 -2.24 2.26 28.08
N HIS A 355 -1.31 1.95 27.16
CA HIS A 355 -0.14 2.77 26.93
C HIS A 355 -0.38 3.79 25.81
N GLU A 356 -0.14 5.05 26.13
CA GLU A 356 -0.18 6.16 25.18
C GLU A 356 1.24 6.71 24.98
N PRO A 357 1.89 6.43 23.84
CA PRO A 357 3.15 7.07 23.47
C PRO A 357 3.00 8.59 23.36
N VAL A 358 4.10 9.30 23.46
CA VAL A 358 4.09 10.75 23.25
C VAL A 358 4.07 11.06 21.76
N TYR A 359 3.13 11.88 21.32
CA TYR A 359 2.97 12.26 19.91
C TYR A 359 3.10 13.77 19.70
N SER A 360 3.47 14.19 18.48
CA SER A 360 3.51 15.61 18.11
C SER A 360 2.11 16.24 18.04
N GLU A 361 1.13 15.45 17.61
CA GLU A 361 -0.25 15.86 17.39
C GLU A 361 -1.17 14.66 17.66
N HIS A 362 -2.42 14.94 17.97
CA HIS A 362 -3.40 13.89 18.30
C HIS A 362 -4.67 14.03 17.47
N LEU A 363 -5.20 12.89 17.06
CA LEU A 363 -6.54 12.71 16.51
C LEU A 363 -7.22 11.57 17.25
N GLU A 364 -8.54 11.60 17.32
CA GLU A 364 -9.34 10.53 17.93
C GLU A 364 -10.55 10.20 17.05
N LEU A 365 -10.90 8.92 16.98
CA LEU A 365 -12.06 8.41 16.28
C LEU A 365 -12.74 7.31 17.11
N ASP A 366 -13.99 7.54 17.49
CA ASP A 366 -14.86 6.47 17.93
C ASP A 366 -15.38 5.68 16.73
N LEU A 367 -14.98 4.42 16.62
CA LEU A 367 -15.37 3.52 15.54
C LEU A 367 -16.90 3.37 15.45
N ALA A 368 -17.65 3.54 16.54
CA ALA A 368 -19.10 3.49 16.55
C ALA A 368 -19.77 4.67 15.81
N SER A 369 -19.02 5.74 15.55
CA SER A 369 -19.52 6.93 14.83
C SER A 369 -19.49 6.80 13.31
N ILE A 370 -18.88 5.75 12.77
CA ILE A 370 -18.68 5.55 11.34
C ILE A 370 -20.01 5.18 10.68
N VAL A 371 -20.27 5.78 9.53
CA VAL A 371 -21.47 5.55 8.73
C VAL A 371 -21.11 5.09 7.34
N PRO A 372 -21.98 4.29 6.67
CA PRO A 372 -21.77 3.89 5.29
C PRO A 372 -21.50 5.08 4.38
N SER A 373 -20.47 4.98 3.57
CA SER A 373 -19.92 6.09 2.78
C SER A 373 -19.41 5.63 1.42
N ILE A 374 -19.36 6.56 0.48
CA ILE A 374 -18.69 6.38 -0.81
C ILE A 374 -17.63 7.47 -1.00
N ALA A 375 -16.71 7.25 -1.91
CA ALA A 375 -15.71 8.24 -2.30
C ALA A 375 -16.14 9.00 -3.55
N GLY A 376 -15.62 10.19 -3.72
CA GLY A 376 -15.66 10.88 -4.97
C GLY A 376 -16.70 11.99 -5.08
N PRO A 377 -17.00 12.45 -6.33
CA PRO A 377 -16.59 11.79 -7.58
C PRO A 377 -15.16 12.06 -8.03
N LYS A 378 -14.47 13.08 -7.48
CA LYS A 378 -13.16 13.54 -8.02
C LYS A 378 -11.97 12.80 -7.41
N ARG A 379 -11.97 12.58 -6.09
CA ARG A 379 -10.80 12.07 -5.38
C ARG A 379 -11.20 11.02 -4.35
N PRO A 380 -10.35 10.02 -4.07
CA PRO A 380 -10.64 8.99 -3.06
C PRO A 380 -10.87 9.54 -1.65
N GLN A 381 -10.21 10.65 -1.30
CA GLN A 381 -10.34 11.31 0.00
C GLN A 381 -11.60 12.18 0.14
N ASP A 382 -12.37 12.39 -0.93
CA ASP A 382 -13.63 13.13 -0.88
C ASP A 382 -14.75 12.16 -0.45
N ARG A 383 -14.94 11.99 0.86
CA ARG A 383 -15.94 11.08 1.42
C ARG A 383 -17.33 11.68 1.37
N VAL A 384 -18.29 10.88 0.93
CA VAL A 384 -19.71 11.23 0.90
C VAL A 384 -20.50 10.17 1.67
N PRO A 385 -21.17 10.52 2.78
CA PRO A 385 -22.10 9.62 3.45
C PRO A 385 -23.16 9.09 2.47
N LEU A 386 -23.46 7.79 2.53
CA LEU A 386 -24.39 7.15 1.61
C LEU A 386 -25.78 7.80 1.64
N SER A 387 -26.22 8.29 2.80
CA SER A 387 -27.48 9.00 2.96
C SER A 387 -27.57 10.32 2.14
N SER A 388 -26.45 10.93 1.82
CA SER A 388 -26.34 12.17 1.02
C SER A 388 -25.78 11.94 -0.39
N ALA A 389 -25.52 10.68 -0.79
CA ALA A 389 -24.87 10.37 -2.06
C ALA A 389 -25.68 10.86 -3.29
N GLN A 390 -27.00 10.68 -3.28
CA GLN A 390 -27.86 11.11 -4.40
C GLN A 390 -27.86 12.64 -4.61
N PRO A 391 -28.13 13.49 -3.59
CA PRO A 391 -28.06 14.94 -3.77
C PRO A 391 -26.64 15.43 -4.09
N ALA A 392 -25.61 14.84 -3.51
CA ALA A 392 -24.22 15.19 -3.82
C ALA A 392 -23.89 14.92 -5.29
N PHE A 393 -24.27 13.75 -5.81
CA PHE A 393 -24.07 13.40 -7.22
C PHE A 393 -24.82 14.34 -8.17
N ARG A 394 -26.08 14.68 -7.88
CA ARG A 394 -26.86 15.61 -8.71
C ARG A 394 -26.23 17.01 -8.76
N ASN A 395 -25.70 17.48 -7.64
CA ASN A 395 -25.02 18.77 -7.59
C ASN A 395 -23.73 18.75 -8.43
N GLU A 396 -22.95 17.67 -8.35
CA GLU A 396 -21.74 17.53 -9.15
C GLU A 396 -22.03 17.42 -10.65
N LEU A 397 -23.03 16.63 -11.03
CA LEU A 397 -23.47 16.53 -12.42
C LEU A 397 -23.85 17.90 -12.99
N ALA A 398 -24.63 18.69 -12.24
CA ALA A 398 -25.01 20.03 -12.65
C ALA A 398 -23.82 21.00 -12.79
N GLN A 399 -22.74 20.80 -12.01
CA GLN A 399 -21.50 21.56 -12.15
C GLN A 399 -20.74 21.16 -13.42
N LEU A 400 -20.64 19.86 -13.71
CA LEU A 400 -19.99 19.34 -14.92
C LEU A 400 -20.70 19.84 -16.18
N GLU A 401 -22.05 19.81 -16.20
CA GLU A 401 -22.85 20.36 -17.31
C GLU A 401 -22.59 21.85 -17.55
N LYS A 402 -22.45 22.65 -16.47
CA LYS A 402 -22.09 24.08 -16.58
C LYS A 402 -20.69 24.31 -17.12
N GLN A 403 -19.70 23.51 -16.66
CA GLN A 403 -18.32 23.60 -17.12
C GLN A 403 -18.20 23.24 -18.60
N GLN A 404 -18.89 22.20 -19.04
CA GLN A 404 -18.90 21.79 -20.44
C GLN A 404 -19.56 22.84 -21.32
N SER A 405 -20.66 23.45 -20.88
CA SER A 405 -21.32 24.53 -21.61
C SER A 405 -20.44 25.79 -21.75
N ALA A 406 -19.63 26.09 -20.73
CA ALA A 406 -18.68 27.19 -20.78
C ALA A 406 -17.50 26.89 -21.72
N ALA A 407 -16.98 25.68 -21.72
CA ALA A 407 -15.89 25.23 -22.62
C ALA A 407 -16.35 25.22 -24.09
N ASP A 408 -17.56 24.70 -24.36
CA ASP A 408 -18.17 24.72 -25.70
C ASP A 408 -18.38 26.16 -26.21
N TYR A 409 -18.68 27.10 -25.31
CA TYR A 409 -18.81 28.52 -25.65
C TYR A 409 -17.47 29.19 -25.99
N ASP A 410 -16.41 28.89 -25.21
CA ASP A 410 -15.05 29.39 -25.47
C ASP A 410 -14.46 28.80 -26.77
N GLU A 411 -14.77 27.57 -27.12
CA GLU A 411 -14.34 26.92 -28.37
C GLU A 411 -15.07 27.50 -29.55
N ALA A 412 -16.39 27.74 -29.45
CA ALA A 412 -17.20 28.42 -30.48
C ALA A 412 -16.74 29.87 -30.69
N LEU A 413 -16.30 30.56 -29.62
CA LEU A 413 -15.71 31.91 -29.74
C LEU A 413 -14.35 31.87 -30.44
N LYS A 414 -13.51 30.87 -30.24
CA LYS A 414 -12.21 30.72 -30.92
C LYS A 414 -12.37 30.39 -32.40
N GLU A 415 -13.37 29.62 -32.76
CA GLU A 415 -13.66 29.31 -34.18
C GLU A 415 -14.31 30.49 -34.92
N SER A 416 -14.87 31.47 -34.21
CA SER A 416 -15.58 32.61 -34.81
C SER A 416 -14.72 33.85 -35.07
N PHE A 417 -13.41 33.84 -34.86
CA PHE A 417 -12.53 34.96 -35.21
C PHE A 417 -11.86 34.75 -36.59
N PRO A 418 -11.95 35.70 -37.61
CA PRO A 418 -12.24 37.10 -37.41
C PRO A 418 -13.48 37.60 -38.19
N ALA A 419 -14.60 37.82 -37.55
CA ALA A 419 -15.61 38.68 -38.12
C ALA A 419 -16.36 39.43 -36.99
N SER A 420 -16.35 40.72 -37.11
CA SER A 420 -17.15 41.65 -36.32
C SER A 420 -18.62 41.28 -36.42
N ASP A 421 -19.20 40.89 -35.30
CA ASP A 421 -20.58 40.91 -34.89
C ASP A 421 -20.91 39.58 -34.15
N VAL A 422 -20.80 39.66 -32.82
CA VAL A 422 -21.34 38.58 -31.96
C VAL A 422 -22.86 38.68 -32.02
N PRO A 423 -23.60 37.70 -32.55
CA PRO A 423 -25.05 37.70 -32.47
C PRO A 423 -25.47 37.56 -31.00
N ALA A 424 -26.19 38.53 -30.50
CA ALA A 424 -26.63 38.64 -29.10
C ALA A 424 -27.70 37.59 -28.68
N HIS A 425 -27.91 36.52 -29.42
CA HIS A 425 -29.02 35.60 -29.19
C HIS A 425 -28.80 34.12 -29.59
N ASP A 426 -27.72 33.50 -29.18
CA ASP A 426 -27.78 32.04 -29.05
C ASP A 426 -27.19 31.61 -27.70
N GLN A 427 -28.08 31.49 -26.70
CA GLN A 427 -27.74 30.65 -25.56
C GLN A 427 -27.42 29.26 -26.11
N PRO A 428 -26.32 28.62 -25.66
CA PRO A 428 -25.98 27.29 -26.11
C PRO A 428 -27.21 26.39 -25.96
N LYS A 429 -27.70 25.83 -27.07
CA LYS A 429 -28.82 24.89 -27.04
C LYS A 429 -28.37 23.78 -26.08
N LYS A 430 -29.23 23.52 -25.07
CA LYS A 430 -29.05 22.36 -24.19
C LYS A 430 -28.70 21.17 -25.07
N LYS A 431 -27.45 20.71 -25.05
CA LYS A 431 -27.06 19.46 -25.72
C LYS A 431 -28.01 18.36 -25.23
N ASN A 432 -28.47 17.53 -26.14
CA ASN A 432 -29.28 16.38 -25.79
C ASN A 432 -28.56 15.56 -24.72
N THR A 433 -29.10 15.49 -23.53
CA THR A 433 -28.56 14.68 -22.42
C THR A 433 -28.76 13.18 -22.64
N GLU A 434 -29.36 12.80 -23.77
CA GLU A 434 -29.66 11.43 -24.13
C GLU A 434 -29.12 11.12 -25.53
N VAL A 435 -28.35 10.03 -25.64
CA VAL A 435 -27.74 9.55 -26.89
C VAL A 435 -28.18 8.11 -27.14
N SER A 436 -28.71 7.84 -28.32
CA SER A 436 -29.00 6.46 -28.76
C SER A 436 -27.68 5.81 -29.23
N VAL A 437 -27.34 4.68 -28.67
CA VAL A 437 -26.14 3.91 -28.97
C VAL A 437 -26.55 2.53 -29.47
N GLN A 438 -25.94 2.07 -30.54
CA GLN A 438 -26.03 0.69 -31.03
C GLN A 438 -24.75 -0.05 -30.64
N SER A 439 -24.90 -1.15 -29.91
CA SER A 439 -23.81 -2.03 -29.55
C SER A 439 -23.40 -2.95 -30.70
N ASP A 440 -22.22 -3.55 -30.62
CA ASP A 440 -21.68 -4.44 -31.67
C ASP A 440 -22.56 -5.68 -31.92
N ASP A 441 -23.33 -6.12 -30.91
CA ASP A 441 -24.33 -7.20 -31.00
C ASP A 441 -25.68 -6.76 -31.56
N GLY A 442 -25.79 -5.49 -32.02
CA GLY A 442 -26.98 -4.93 -32.66
C GLY A 442 -28.06 -4.43 -31.72
N GLN A 443 -27.86 -4.47 -30.39
CA GLN A 443 -28.82 -3.90 -29.45
C GLN A 443 -28.75 -2.37 -29.46
N THR A 444 -29.92 -1.73 -29.37
CA THR A 444 -30.03 -0.27 -29.28
C THR A 444 -30.48 0.12 -27.89
N TYR A 445 -29.77 1.04 -27.26
CA TYR A 445 -30.12 1.59 -25.95
C TYR A 445 -29.81 3.10 -25.86
N THR A 446 -30.43 3.77 -24.91
CA THR A 446 -30.25 5.19 -24.69
C THR A 446 -29.36 5.41 -23.48
N LEU A 447 -28.23 6.08 -23.66
CA LEU A 447 -27.38 6.59 -22.58
C LEU A 447 -27.84 7.99 -22.20
N LYS A 448 -27.86 8.25 -20.89
CA LYS A 448 -28.18 9.53 -20.28
C LYS A 448 -27.01 10.01 -19.42
N ASP A 449 -26.92 11.31 -19.25
CA ASP A 449 -25.96 11.88 -18.28
C ASP A 449 -26.18 11.28 -16.89
N GLY A 450 -25.07 10.89 -16.24
CA GLY A 450 -25.11 10.19 -14.97
C GLY A 450 -25.38 8.69 -15.04
N ALA A 451 -25.42 8.09 -16.24
CA ALA A 451 -25.52 6.63 -16.37
C ALA A 451 -24.22 5.96 -15.84
N VAL A 452 -24.39 4.89 -15.07
CA VAL A 452 -23.27 4.03 -14.68
C VAL A 452 -22.87 3.20 -15.89
N VAL A 453 -21.64 3.35 -16.39
CA VAL A 453 -21.11 2.63 -17.56
C VAL A 453 -20.03 1.63 -17.19
N ILE A 454 -19.46 1.70 -15.99
CA ILE A 454 -18.45 0.77 -15.46
C ILE A 454 -18.83 0.41 -14.03
N ALA A 455 -18.80 -0.89 -13.73
CA ALA A 455 -18.87 -1.43 -12.37
C ALA A 455 -17.74 -2.46 -12.21
N ALA A 456 -16.66 -2.06 -11.54
CA ALA A 456 -15.47 -2.88 -11.42
C ALA A 456 -15.02 -3.00 -9.96
N ILE A 457 -14.53 -4.18 -9.60
CA ILE A 457 -13.75 -4.41 -8.39
C ILE A 457 -12.35 -4.77 -8.87
N THR A 458 -11.41 -3.85 -8.67
CA THR A 458 -10.05 -3.96 -9.21
C THR A 458 -9.07 -3.19 -8.35
N SER A 459 -7.77 -3.40 -8.59
CA SER A 459 -6.66 -2.81 -7.86
C SER A 459 -6.56 -3.32 -6.41
N CYS A 460 -5.93 -2.53 -5.54
CA CYS A 460 -5.36 -3.00 -4.29
C CYS A 460 -6.19 -2.69 -3.04
N THR A 461 -6.84 -1.52 -2.97
CA THR A 461 -7.38 -1.01 -1.69
C THR A 461 -8.39 -1.95 -1.05
N ASN A 462 -9.39 -2.40 -1.79
CA ASN A 462 -10.43 -3.28 -1.25
C ASN A 462 -10.22 -4.76 -1.58
N THR A 463 -9.44 -5.08 -2.62
CA THR A 463 -9.28 -6.47 -3.10
C THR A 463 -8.44 -7.34 -2.16
N SER A 464 -7.70 -6.74 -1.24
CA SER A 464 -6.95 -7.44 -0.19
C SER A 464 -7.80 -7.77 1.05
N ASN A 465 -9.03 -7.28 1.12
CA ASN A 465 -9.88 -7.42 2.32
C ASN A 465 -10.92 -8.53 2.13
N PRO A 466 -10.75 -9.72 2.77
CA PRO A 466 -11.62 -10.87 2.59
C PRO A 466 -13.09 -10.58 2.92
N SER A 467 -13.36 -9.82 3.98
CA SER A 467 -14.74 -9.54 4.41
C SER A 467 -15.49 -8.68 3.39
N VAL A 468 -14.83 -7.68 2.80
CA VAL A 468 -15.38 -6.81 1.76
C VAL A 468 -15.63 -7.60 0.47
N MET A 469 -14.65 -8.42 0.06
CA MET A 469 -14.76 -9.22 -1.16
C MET A 469 -15.84 -10.28 -1.08
N ILE A 470 -15.93 -11.01 0.04
CA ILE A 470 -16.98 -12.01 0.27
C ILE A 470 -18.35 -11.34 0.35
N ALA A 471 -18.47 -10.19 1.01
CA ALA A 471 -19.73 -9.44 1.07
C ALA A 471 -20.21 -9.02 -0.33
N ALA A 472 -19.31 -8.49 -1.17
CA ALA A 472 -19.61 -8.13 -2.55
C ALA A 472 -20.07 -9.35 -3.38
N ALA A 473 -19.38 -10.48 -3.24
CA ALA A 473 -19.73 -11.73 -3.92
C ALA A 473 -21.11 -12.27 -3.47
N LEU A 474 -21.43 -12.18 -2.18
CA LEU A 474 -22.75 -12.56 -1.65
C LEU A 474 -23.87 -11.64 -2.15
N VAL A 475 -23.60 -10.33 -2.29
CA VAL A 475 -24.57 -9.39 -2.90
C VAL A 475 -24.83 -9.79 -4.35
N ALA A 476 -23.80 -10.09 -5.14
CA ALA A 476 -23.94 -10.51 -6.52
C ALA A 476 -24.73 -11.83 -6.63
N LYS A 477 -24.42 -12.82 -5.78
CA LYS A 477 -25.16 -14.09 -5.70
C LYS A 477 -26.66 -13.88 -5.42
N LYS A 478 -26.98 -13.08 -4.39
CA LYS A 478 -28.37 -12.78 -4.02
C LYS A 478 -29.11 -11.98 -5.10
N ALA A 479 -28.41 -11.06 -5.78
CA ALA A 479 -28.98 -10.33 -6.90
C ALA A 479 -29.36 -11.26 -8.05
N HIS A 480 -28.51 -12.21 -8.39
CA HIS A 480 -28.77 -13.23 -9.40
C HIS A 480 -29.95 -14.12 -9.01
N GLU A 481 -29.98 -14.64 -7.78
CA GLU A 481 -31.10 -15.45 -7.25
C GLU A 481 -32.45 -14.73 -7.34
N LYS A 482 -32.45 -13.39 -7.31
CA LYS A 482 -33.65 -12.55 -7.50
C LYS A 482 -33.92 -12.18 -8.97
N GLY A 483 -33.18 -12.72 -9.91
CA GLY A 483 -33.33 -12.44 -11.34
C GLY A 483 -32.91 -11.02 -11.76
N LEU A 484 -32.10 -10.34 -10.96
CA LEU A 484 -31.56 -9.01 -11.32
C LEU A 484 -30.45 -9.17 -12.34
N THR A 485 -30.46 -8.33 -13.38
CA THR A 485 -29.47 -8.31 -14.45
C THR A 485 -28.80 -6.94 -14.56
N ARG A 486 -27.56 -6.91 -15.06
CA ARG A 486 -26.89 -5.65 -15.41
C ARG A 486 -27.57 -4.99 -16.62
N LYS A 487 -27.39 -3.69 -16.74
CA LYS A 487 -27.77 -3.00 -17.98
C LYS A 487 -26.74 -3.32 -19.09
N PRO A 488 -27.17 -3.38 -20.38
CA PRO A 488 -26.31 -3.79 -21.49
C PRO A 488 -25.07 -2.87 -21.67
N TRP A 489 -25.19 -1.61 -21.31
CA TRP A 489 -24.09 -0.66 -21.43
C TRP A 489 -23.09 -0.66 -20.24
N VAL A 490 -23.30 -1.47 -19.21
CA VAL A 490 -22.41 -1.50 -18.04
C VAL A 490 -21.32 -2.54 -18.24
N LYS A 491 -20.08 -2.08 -18.40
CA LYS A 491 -18.90 -2.95 -18.36
C LYS A 491 -18.64 -3.37 -16.91
N THR A 492 -18.70 -4.68 -16.66
CA THR A 492 -18.39 -5.25 -15.34
C THR A 492 -17.07 -6.00 -15.38
N SER A 493 -16.27 -5.87 -14.32
CA SER A 493 -15.05 -6.65 -14.16
C SER A 493 -14.75 -6.95 -12.70
N LEU A 494 -14.07 -8.07 -12.47
CA LEU A 494 -13.52 -8.46 -11.18
C LEU A 494 -12.09 -8.89 -11.40
N ALA A 495 -11.13 -8.17 -10.78
CA ALA A 495 -9.71 -8.49 -10.78
C ALA A 495 -9.25 -8.72 -9.34
N PRO A 496 -9.14 -9.98 -8.88
CA PRO A 496 -8.59 -10.31 -7.58
C PRO A 496 -7.17 -9.74 -7.44
N GLY A 497 -6.86 -9.14 -6.28
CA GLY A 497 -5.57 -8.48 -6.08
C GLY A 497 -4.40 -9.45 -5.88
N SER A 498 -4.68 -10.71 -5.53
CA SER A 498 -3.68 -11.77 -5.39
C SER A 498 -4.29 -13.16 -5.52
N ARG A 499 -3.45 -14.19 -5.58
CA ARG A 499 -3.90 -15.59 -5.53
C ARG A 499 -4.62 -15.94 -4.23
N VAL A 500 -4.24 -15.35 -3.11
CA VAL A 500 -4.92 -15.56 -1.81
C VAL A 500 -6.39 -15.16 -1.93
N VAL A 501 -6.70 -14.06 -2.63
CA VAL A 501 -8.08 -13.63 -2.89
C VAL A 501 -8.84 -14.67 -3.69
N THR A 502 -8.25 -15.17 -4.76
CA THR A 502 -8.84 -16.22 -5.59
C THR A 502 -9.13 -17.47 -4.76
N ASP A 503 -8.16 -17.91 -3.96
CA ASP A 503 -8.26 -19.13 -3.16
C ASP A 503 -9.37 -19.06 -2.10
N TYR A 504 -9.52 -17.94 -1.38
CA TYR A 504 -10.59 -17.86 -0.39
C TYR A 504 -11.98 -17.66 -1.02
N LEU A 505 -12.10 -16.99 -2.16
CA LEU A 505 -13.35 -16.88 -2.90
C LEU A 505 -13.81 -18.24 -3.45
N ASP A 506 -12.87 -19.05 -3.94
CA ASP A 506 -13.12 -20.42 -4.39
C ASP A 506 -13.59 -21.32 -3.23
N LYS A 507 -12.86 -21.32 -2.12
CA LYS A 507 -13.23 -22.06 -0.89
C LYS A 507 -14.60 -21.65 -0.35
N ALA A 508 -14.98 -20.38 -0.48
CA ALA A 508 -16.28 -19.86 -0.09
C ALA A 508 -17.40 -20.23 -1.10
N GLY A 509 -17.07 -20.84 -2.24
CA GLY A 509 -18.01 -21.20 -3.30
C GLY A 509 -18.66 -19.98 -3.97
N VAL A 510 -17.97 -18.86 -3.96
CA VAL A 510 -18.43 -17.57 -4.55
C VAL A 510 -17.47 -17.06 -5.61
N LEU A 511 -16.54 -17.91 -6.07
CA LEU A 511 -15.59 -17.54 -7.10
C LEU A 511 -16.29 -17.29 -8.45
N ALA A 512 -15.63 -16.49 -9.22
CA ALA A 512 -16.02 -15.93 -10.50
C ALA A 512 -16.62 -16.91 -11.53
N ASP A 513 -16.35 -18.21 -11.45
CA ASP A 513 -16.96 -19.15 -12.41
C ASP A 513 -18.48 -19.14 -12.34
N LYS A 514 -19.08 -19.09 -11.17
CA LYS A 514 -20.54 -18.93 -11.02
C LYS A 514 -21.01 -17.49 -11.19
N LEU A 515 -20.27 -16.50 -10.69
CA LEU A 515 -20.60 -15.09 -10.90
C LEU A 515 -20.32 -14.64 -12.33
N MET A 516 -19.30 -15.19 -12.98
CA MET A 516 -18.95 -14.95 -14.38
C MET A 516 -19.82 -15.78 -15.34
N GLU A 517 -20.16 -17.04 -15.03
CA GLU A 517 -21.19 -17.78 -15.76
C GLU A 517 -22.53 -17.07 -15.72
N GLN A 518 -22.86 -16.48 -14.60
CA GLN A 518 -24.11 -15.74 -14.40
C GLN A 518 -24.09 -14.37 -15.08
N ALA A 519 -22.94 -13.70 -15.14
CA ALA A 519 -22.77 -12.53 -15.99
C ALA A 519 -22.75 -12.88 -17.49
N ARG A 520 -22.46 -14.14 -17.84
CA ARG A 520 -22.40 -14.69 -19.21
C ARG A 520 -23.72 -15.28 -19.70
N ALA A 521 -24.53 -15.87 -18.82
CA ALA A 521 -25.78 -16.50 -19.18
C ALA A 521 -26.87 -15.54 -19.67
N ASN A 522 -26.56 -14.24 -19.76
CA ASN A 522 -27.47 -13.19 -20.24
C ASN A 522 -26.97 -12.57 -21.56
N HIS A 523 -26.21 -13.31 -22.37
CA HIS A 523 -25.91 -13.00 -23.78
C HIS A 523 -26.56 -14.00 -24.73
#